data_d4f47c282651ce90e846c51e67d34a72
#
_entry.id   d4f47c282651ce90e846c51e67d34a72
#
_cell.length_a   1.000
_cell.length_b   1.000
_cell.length_c   1.000
_cell.angle_alpha   90.00
_cell.angle_beta   90.00
_cell.angle_gamma   90.00
#
_symmetry.space_group_name_H-M   'P 1'
#
loop_
_entity.id
_entity.type
_entity.pdbx_description
1 polymer ?
#
loop_
_entity_poly.entity_id
_entity_poly.type
_entity_poly.pdbx_seq_one_letter_code
_entity_poly.pdbx_strand_id
1 'polypeptide(L)'
;MQILFSTKKPASIKKKILEDFMDNENLLLKLKTNEILDVFNEISKYWISKDSKIKKLLADYEMGFLIAWLKRNNLKNLLNINFKDYLVLDLPVYTKQDKTILYARPRGTALHWLAGNVPVLGVISLFQTILTKNKSIVKVPLNFKFILPEMLKDLIDNKYFKNKYKKNIKLILDSIIILYVDKKDKENQEFLSKNADIRIAWGGIEGISSVLRLPRKINCRDIVFGPKVSLAFVKKESLKNQLDLAILSKLICDDIVPFNQMGCNSPHNLIIENGSNFSLNEIAVAIGKEFKKRKLNRKFINDPLINFNILAKKFIYQIDKSKKILFSTSNDWNIFINEASKIKIEDPLFGKSLF
;
A
#
# COMPACT_ATOMS: atom_id res chain seq x y z
N MET A 1 16.08 -3.09 18.19
CA MET A 1 16.12 -3.26 16.72
C MET A 1 16.39 -4.71 16.35
N GLN A 2 15.64 -5.27 15.38
CA GLN A 2 15.78 -6.64 14.86
C GLN A 2 15.89 -6.58 13.33
N ILE A 3 16.96 -7.11 12.73
CA ILE A 3 17.09 -7.28 11.27
C ILE A 3 16.33 -8.56 10.89
N LEU A 4 15.38 -8.45 9.95
CA LEU A 4 14.49 -9.52 9.51
C LEU A 4 14.93 -10.09 8.15
N PHE A 5 15.56 -9.23 7.32
CA PHE A 5 16.11 -9.59 6.03
C PHE A 5 17.36 -8.79 5.72
N SER A 6 18.41 -9.48 5.29
CA SER A 6 19.61 -8.97 4.65
C SER A 6 20.28 -10.15 3.96
N THR A 7 20.91 -9.94 2.82
CA THR A 7 21.73 -10.96 2.13
C THR A 7 23.09 -11.14 2.78
N LYS A 8 23.55 -10.16 3.55
CA LYS A 8 24.80 -10.25 4.32
C LYS A 8 24.56 -10.99 5.63
N LYS A 9 25.53 -11.81 6.03
CA LYS A 9 25.50 -12.47 7.35
C LYS A 9 25.45 -11.40 8.46
N PRO A 10 24.61 -11.59 9.50
CA PRO A 10 24.55 -10.64 10.59
C PRO A 10 25.90 -10.58 11.31
N ALA A 11 26.53 -9.42 11.30
CA ALA A 11 27.63 -9.12 12.21
C ALA A 11 27.09 -9.01 13.65
N SER A 12 27.92 -9.15 14.65
CA SER A 12 27.53 -9.04 16.05
C SER A 12 26.92 -7.68 16.42
N ILE A 13 27.26 -6.62 15.68
CA ILE A 13 26.80 -5.24 15.93
C ILE A 13 25.84 -4.78 14.82
N LYS A 14 24.56 -4.72 15.12
CA LYS A 14 23.50 -4.37 14.16
C LYS A 14 23.62 -2.97 13.55
N LYS A 15 24.08 -1.97 14.30
CA LYS A 15 24.31 -0.61 13.80
C LYS A 15 25.38 -0.60 12.72
N LYS A 16 26.50 -1.32 12.94
CA LYS A 16 27.58 -1.41 11.96
C LYS A 16 27.14 -2.00 10.61
N ILE A 17 26.26 -3.01 10.63
CA ILE A 17 25.69 -3.56 9.39
C ILE A 17 24.95 -2.48 8.60
N LEU A 18 24.21 -1.61 9.30
CA LEU A 18 23.46 -0.53 8.66
C LEU A 18 24.39 0.57 8.15
N GLU A 19 25.42 0.94 8.90
CA GLU A 19 26.45 1.91 8.48
C GLU A 19 27.17 1.38 7.23
N ASP A 20 27.70 0.16 7.28
CA ASP A 20 28.34 -0.49 6.13
C ASP A 20 27.39 -0.56 4.91
N PHE A 21 26.11 -0.83 5.13
CA PHE A 21 25.12 -0.85 4.05
C PHE A 21 24.92 0.53 3.45
N MET A 22 24.83 1.58 4.25
CA MET A 22 24.63 2.95 3.79
C MET A 22 25.85 3.50 3.07
N ASP A 23 27.06 3.17 3.54
CA ASP A 23 28.32 3.67 3.00
C ASP A 23 28.80 2.89 1.76
N ASN A 24 28.41 1.62 1.63
CA ASN A 24 28.79 0.80 0.49
C ASN A 24 28.22 1.32 -0.84
N GLU A 25 28.91 0.95 -1.93
CA GLU A 25 28.48 1.21 -3.31
C GLU A 25 27.00 0.84 -3.53
N ASN A 26 26.30 1.69 -4.26
CA ASN A 26 24.93 1.41 -4.67
C ASN A 26 24.90 0.44 -5.86
N LEU A 27 24.69 -0.83 -5.59
CA LEU A 27 24.72 -1.90 -6.60
C LEU A 27 23.62 -1.77 -7.67
N LEU A 28 22.53 -1.05 -7.38
CA LEU A 28 21.46 -0.81 -8.36
C LEU A 28 21.93 0.04 -9.56
N LEU A 29 23.02 0.81 -9.39
CA LEU A 29 23.62 1.58 -10.49
C LEU A 29 24.27 0.69 -11.55
N LYS A 30 24.57 -0.57 -11.23
CA LYS A 30 25.10 -1.57 -12.19
C LYS A 30 24.01 -2.14 -13.08
N LEU A 31 22.73 -1.87 -12.79
CA LEU A 31 21.59 -2.33 -13.57
C LEU A 31 21.00 -1.19 -14.40
N LYS A 32 20.71 -1.49 -15.67
CA LYS A 32 19.84 -0.61 -16.48
C LYS A 32 18.40 -0.73 -15.99
N THR A 33 17.62 0.33 -16.12
CA THR A 33 16.19 0.33 -15.73
C THR A 33 15.41 -0.79 -16.42
N ASN A 34 15.71 -1.06 -17.70
CA ASN A 34 15.12 -2.19 -18.42
C ASN A 34 15.39 -3.56 -17.77
N GLU A 35 16.58 -3.76 -17.21
CA GLU A 35 16.92 -5.01 -16.52
C GLU A 35 16.14 -5.16 -15.21
N ILE A 36 15.91 -4.06 -14.48
CA ILE A 36 15.04 -4.05 -13.27
C ILE A 36 13.60 -4.37 -13.66
N LEU A 37 13.09 -3.75 -14.74
CA LEU A 37 11.75 -4.02 -15.25
C LEU A 37 11.57 -5.49 -15.65
N ASP A 38 12.58 -6.09 -16.30
CA ASP A 38 12.57 -7.51 -16.68
C ASP A 38 12.57 -8.43 -15.45
N VAL A 39 13.38 -8.13 -14.43
CA VAL A 39 13.39 -8.87 -13.17
C VAL A 39 12.03 -8.83 -12.50
N PHE A 40 11.41 -7.66 -12.38
CA PHE A 40 10.09 -7.52 -11.74
C PHE A 40 9.00 -8.25 -12.51
N ASN A 41 9.05 -8.23 -13.84
CA ASN A 41 8.16 -9.00 -14.67
C ASN A 41 8.35 -10.52 -14.48
N GLU A 42 9.56 -11.01 -14.35
CA GLU A 42 9.82 -12.43 -14.06
C GLU A 42 9.39 -12.81 -12.63
N ILE A 43 9.58 -11.93 -11.63
CA ILE A 43 9.05 -12.11 -10.28
C ILE A 43 7.52 -12.22 -10.33
N SER A 44 6.82 -11.37 -11.09
CA SER A 44 5.37 -11.44 -11.22
C SER A 44 4.88 -12.78 -11.81
N LYS A 45 5.59 -13.31 -12.81
CA LYS A 45 5.31 -14.63 -13.40
C LYS A 45 5.55 -15.75 -12.40
N TYR A 46 6.67 -15.68 -11.65
CA TYR A 46 7.00 -16.66 -10.65
C TYR A 46 5.93 -16.71 -9.55
N TRP A 47 5.49 -15.56 -9.03
CA TRP A 47 4.53 -15.51 -7.92
C TRP A 47 3.16 -16.13 -8.22
N ILE A 48 2.77 -16.28 -9.50
CA ILE A 48 1.55 -17.00 -9.90
C ILE A 48 1.81 -18.46 -10.29
N SER A 49 3.07 -18.86 -10.43
CA SER A 49 3.42 -20.21 -10.82
C SER A 49 3.02 -21.24 -9.75
N LYS A 50 3.02 -22.52 -10.13
CA LYS A 50 2.74 -23.63 -9.21
C LYS A 50 3.84 -23.79 -8.15
N ASP A 51 5.06 -23.36 -8.48
CA ASP A 51 6.26 -23.53 -7.63
C ASP A 51 6.39 -22.41 -6.57
N SER A 52 5.56 -21.37 -6.65
CA SER A 52 5.65 -20.23 -5.75
C SER A 52 5.02 -20.49 -4.40
N LYS A 53 5.84 -20.38 -3.35
CA LYS A 53 5.38 -20.38 -1.96
C LYS A 53 4.63 -19.09 -1.60
N ILE A 54 4.87 -17.99 -2.35
CA ILE A 54 4.29 -16.68 -2.11
C ILE A 54 2.85 -16.57 -2.61
N LYS A 55 2.41 -17.43 -3.52
CA LYS A 55 1.04 -17.41 -4.07
C LYS A 55 -0.04 -17.42 -2.97
N LYS A 56 0.13 -18.28 -1.96
CA LYS A 56 -0.80 -18.34 -0.81
C LYS A 56 -0.73 -17.07 0.03
N LEU A 57 0.47 -16.53 0.27
CA LEU A 57 0.66 -15.28 1.00
C LEU A 57 -0.05 -14.11 0.29
N LEU A 58 0.09 -14.01 -1.03
CA LEU A 58 -0.60 -12.97 -1.82
C LEU A 58 -2.12 -13.07 -1.73
N ALA A 59 -2.67 -14.29 -1.78
CA ALA A 59 -4.11 -14.52 -1.62
C ALA A 59 -4.59 -14.20 -0.20
N ASP A 60 -3.88 -14.68 0.81
CA ASP A 60 -4.22 -14.52 2.22
C ASP A 60 -4.24 -13.06 2.68
N TYR A 61 -3.38 -12.21 2.07
CA TYR A 61 -3.27 -10.78 2.38
C TYR A 61 -3.82 -9.86 1.27
N GLU A 62 -4.63 -10.41 0.36
CA GLU A 62 -5.33 -9.67 -0.71
C GLU A 62 -4.40 -8.86 -1.62
N MET A 63 -3.16 -9.32 -1.78
CA MET A 63 -2.11 -8.65 -2.56
C MET A 63 -2.02 -9.13 -4.02
N GLY A 64 -2.99 -9.89 -4.49
CA GLY A 64 -2.97 -10.50 -5.83
C GLY A 64 -2.80 -9.52 -6.98
N PHE A 65 -3.26 -8.27 -6.84
CA PHE A 65 -3.11 -7.24 -7.85
C PHE A 65 -1.63 -6.85 -8.12
N LEU A 66 -0.70 -7.13 -7.19
CA LEU A 66 0.74 -6.93 -7.40
C LEU A 66 1.24 -7.67 -8.63
N ILE A 67 0.63 -8.81 -8.97
CA ILE A 67 0.99 -9.59 -10.17
C ILE A 67 0.81 -8.75 -11.44
N ALA A 68 -0.32 -8.04 -11.55
CA ALA A 68 -0.58 -7.16 -12.67
C ALA A 68 0.29 -5.89 -12.59
N TRP A 69 0.45 -5.33 -11.39
CA TRP A 69 1.21 -4.11 -11.17
C TRP A 69 2.70 -4.27 -11.54
N LEU A 70 3.31 -5.42 -11.23
CA LEU A 70 4.72 -5.73 -11.53
C LEU A 70 4.99 -6.08 -13.00
N LYS A 71 3.97 -6.21 -13.86
CA LYS A 71 4.19 -6.43 -15.28
C LYS A 71 5.01 -5.30 -15.89
N ARG A 72 5.98 -5.67 -16.74
CA ARG A 72 6.90 -4.73 -17.39
C ARG A 72 6.21 -3.49 -17.99
N ASN A 73 5.13 -3.69 -18.74
CA ASN A 73 4.44 -2.60 -19.42
C ASN A 73 3.79 -1.63 -18.41
N ASN A 74 3.21 -2.13 -17.32
CA ASN A 74 2.58 -1.30 -16.31
C ASN A 74 3.62 -0.46 -15.56
N LEU A 75 4.76 -1.06 -15.18
CA LEU A 75 5.85 -0.32 -14.54
C LEU A 75 6.53 0.67 -15.49
N LYS A 76 6.70 0.31 -16.78
CA LYS A 76 7.21 1.23 -17.80
C LYS A 76 6.28 2.44 -17.97
N ASN A 77 4.97 2.22 -18.03
CA ASN A 77 3.98 3.30 -18.09
C ASN A 77 4.04 4.18 -16.84
N LEU A 78 4.14 3.57 -15.64
CA LEU A 78 4.32 4.32 -14.40
C LEU A 78 5.55 5.23 -14.45
N LEU A 79 6.67 4.72 -14.92
CA LEU A 79 7.90 5.52 -15.06
C LEU A 79 7.74 6.65 -16.09
N ASN A 80 7.14 6.39 -17.26
CA ASN A 80 6.94 7.40 -18.30
C ASN A 80 5.99 8.54 -17.84
N ILE A 81 4.95 8.22 -17.11
CA ILE A 81 4.05 9.23 -16.54
C ILE A 81 4.82 10.17 -15.59
N ASN A 82 5.78 9.65 -14.83
CA ASN A 82 6.51 10.44 -13.84
C ASN A 82 7.76 11.15 -14.40
N PHE A 83 8.42 10.56 -15.38
CA PHE A 83 9.72 11.05 -15.90
C PHE A 83 9.68 11.52 -17.36
N LYS A 84 8.50 11.54 -18.02
CA LYS A 84 8.32 11.76 -19.46
C LYS A 84 9.03 10.69 -20.30
N ASP A 85 10.32 10.45 -20.05
CA ASP A 85 11.11 9.34 -20.59
C ASP A 85 11.88 8.67 -19.45
N TYR A 86 11.60 7.39 -19.20
CA TYR A 86 12.24 6.64 -18.11
C TYR A 86 13.73 6.39 -18.33
N LEU A 87 14.26 6.59 -19.56
CA LEU A 87 15.69 6.46 -19.85
C LEU A 87 16.52 7.50 -19.10
N VAL A 88 15.92 8.59 -18.61
CA VAL A 88 16.61 9.57 -17.74
C VAL A 88 17.18 8.94 -16.47
N LEU A 89 16.68 7.76 -16.06
CA LEU A 89 17.20 6.99 -14.93
C LEU A 89 18.53 6.29 -15.24
N ASP A 90 18.89 6.16 -16.52
CA ASP A 90 20.08 5.45 -16.97
C ASP A 90 21.13 6.38 -17.60
N LEU A 91 20.68 7.40 -18.32
CA LEU A 91 21.53 8.29 -19.10
C LEU A 91 20.89 9.68 -19.27
N PRO A 92 21.70 10.71 -19.61
CA PRO A 92 21.17 12.02 -19.96
C PRO A 92 20.29 11.94 -21.22
N VAL A 93 19.07 12.49 -21.17
CA VAL A 93 18.11 12.51 -22.27
C VAL A 93 17.80 13.96 -22.65
N TYR A 94 17.96 14.30 -23.92
CA TYR A 94 17.57 15.60 -24.44
C TYR A 94 16.06 15.67 -24.68
N THR A 95 15.41 16.65 -24.06
CA THR A 95 13.99 16.92 -24.24
C THR A 95 13.79 18.06 -25.25
N LYS A 96 13.22 17.74 -26.40
CA LYS A 96 12.98 18.74 -27.47
C LYS A 96 12.04 19.85 -27.03
N GLN A 97 11.05 19.52 -26.22
CA GLN A 97 10.03 20.45 -25.74
C GLN A 97 10.61 21.58 -24.88
N ASP A 98 11.49 21.22 -23.93
CA ASP A 98 12.06 22.16 -22.96
C ASP A 98 13.48 22.62 -23.35
N LYS A 99 14.03 22.07 -24.45
CA LYS A 99 15.43 22.28 -24.91
C LYS A 99 16.45 22.04 -23.80
N THR A 100 16.21 21.06 -22.94
CA THR A 100 17.02 20.73 -21.77
C THR A 100 17.50 19.29 -21.79
N ILE A 101 18.59 19.01 -21.09
CA ILE A 101 19.07 17.64 -20.84
C ILE A 101 18.60 17.25 -19.44
N LEU A 102 17.83 16.17 -19.36
CA LEU A 102 17.37 15.59 -18.10
C LEU A 102 18.19 14.35 -17.76
N TYR A 103 18.62 14.25 -16.51
CA TYR A 103 19.25 13.06 -15.96
C TYR A 103 18.83 12.89 -14.50
N ALA A 104 18.18 11.78 -14.18
CA ALA A 104 17.72 11.47 -12.84
C ALA A 104 18.74 10.59 -12.11
N ARG A 105 19.25 11.07 -10.97
CA ARG A 105 20.16 10.32 -10.11
C ARG A 105 19.47 9.88 -8.83
N PRO A 106 19.76 8.67 -8.31
CA PRO A 106 19.27 8.27 -7.00
C PRO A 106 19.84 9.19 -5.92
N ARG A 107 19.04 9.45 -4.92
CA ARG A 107 19.46 10.28 -3.77
C ARG A 107 20.34 9.54 -2.77
N GLY A 108 20.28 8.21 -2.75
CA GLY A 108 21.04 7.39 -1.81
C GLY A 108 20.20 6.32 -1.13
N THR A 109 20.15 6.33 0.20
CA THR A 109 19.41 5.36 1.00
C THR A 109 18.05 5.90 1.43
N ALA A 110 16.99 5.22 1.00
CA ALA A 110 15.64 5.49 1.42
C ALA A 110 15.28 4.64 2.65
N LEU A 111 14.80 5.31 3.69
CA LEU A 111 14.28 4.68 4.89
C LEU A 111 12.75 4.76 4.89
N HIS A 112 12.11 3.60 4.95
CA HIS A 112 10.66 3.47 4.95
C HIS A 112 10.13 3.21 6.36
N TRP A 113 9.19 4.02 6.84
CA TRP A 113 8.34 3.75 7.99
C TRP A 113 6.98 3.30 7.47
N LEU A 114 6.70 2.00 7.54
CA LEU A 114 5.45 1.44 7.01
C LEU A 114 4.33 1.46 8.03
N ALA A 115 3.11 1.72 7.55
CA ALA A 115 1.88 1.61 8.33
C ALA A 115 1.50 0.16 8.61
N GLY A 116 0.77 -0.07 9.71
CA GLY A 116 0.35 -1.40 10.15
C GLY A 116 -1.03 -1.84 9.70
N ASN A 117 -1.66 -1.15 8.73
CA ASN A 117 -3.01 -1.42 8.27
C ASN A 117 -3.09 -2.21 6.96
N VAL A 118 -2.22 -1.90 5.98
CA VAL A 118 -2.24 -2.48 4.64
C VAL A 118 -0.85 -2.94 4.23
N PRO A 119 -0.56 -4.25 4.21
CA PRO A 119 0.80 -4.77 4.01
C PRO A 119 1.35 -4.51 2.61
N VAL A 120 0.49 -4.43 1.59
CA VAL A 120 0.89 -4.21 0.20
C VAL A 120 1.61 -2.87 -0.03
N LEU A 121 1.32 -1.85 0.77
CA LEU A 121 1.97 -0.54 0.65
C LEU A 121 3.49 -0.63 0.83
N GLY A 122 3.95 -1.53 1.70
CA GLY A 122 5.37 -1.81 1.89
C GLY A 122 6.03 -2.37 0.64
N VAL A 123 5.36 -3.29 -0.05
CA VAL A 123 5.85 -3.89 -1.30
C VAL A 123 5.94 -2.83 -2.39
N ILE A 124 4.87 -2.06 -2.61
CA ILE A 124 4.83 -0.99 -3.62
C ILE A 124 5.92 0.05 -3.34
N SER A 125 6.02 0.53 -2.10
CA SER A 125 7.01 1.53 -1.69
C SER A 125 8.44 1.06 -1.94
N LEU A 126 8.76 -0.19 -1.59
CA LEU A 126 10.07 -0.80 -1.83
C LEU A 126 10.39 -0.91 -3.32
N PHE A 127 9.49 -1.47 -4.12
CA PHE A 127 9.74 -1.69 -5.55
C PHE A 127 9.86 -0.38 -6.32
N GLN A 128 9.08 0.65 -6.00
CA GLN A 128 9.23 1.99 -6.59
C GLN A 128 10.59 2.61 -6.27
N THR A 129 11.08 2.41 -5.05
CA THR A 129 12.39 2.91 -4.63
C THR A 129 13.52 2.21 -5.39
N ILE A 130 13.40 0.90 -5.63
CA ILE A 130 14.35 0.13 -6.44
C ILE A 130 14.31 0.58 -7.91
N LEU A 131 13.11 0.84 -8.48
CA LEU A 131 12.98 1.37 -9.85
C LEU A 131 13.72 2.69 -10.04
N THR A 132 13.77 3.52 -9.00
CA THR A 132 14.53 4.78 -9.00
C THR A 132 15.96 4.62 -8.48
N LYS A 133 16.43 3.39 -8.39
CA LYS A 133 17.81 2.99 -8.05
C LYS A 133 18.29 3.50 -6.67
N ASN A 134 17.40 3.67 -5.71
CA ASN A 134 17.79 3.98 -4.33
C ASN A 134 17.91 2.72 -3.50
N LYS A 135 18.93 2.64 -2.63
CA LYS A 135 19.01 1.59 -1.60
C LYS A 135 17.86 1.74 -0.62
N SER A 136 17.41 0.65 -0.02
CA SER A 136 16.22 0.67 0.85
C SER A 136 16.48 0.02 2.20
N ILE A 137 16.17 0.74 3.27
CA ILE A 137 16.00 0.22 4.62
C ILE A 137 14.52 0.30 4.95
N VAL A 138 13.87 -0.83 5.22
CA VAL A 138 12.42 -0.88 5.43
C VAL A 138 12.12 -1.26 6.87
N LYS A 139 11.59 -0.30 7.64
CA LYS A 139 11.03 -0.56 8.97
C LYS A 139 9.61 -1.03 8.84
N VAL A 140 9.38 -2.33 9.08
CA VAL A 140 8.06 -2.95 9.02
C VAL A 140 7.31 -2.83 10.35
N PRO A 141 5.95 -2.78 10.31
CA PRO A 141 5.13 -2.83 11.51
C PRO A 141 5.11 -4.25 12.10
N LEU A 142 4.78 -4.35 13.40
CA LEU A 142 4.79 -5.62 14.12
C LEU A 142 3.84 -6.66 13.50
N ASN A 143 2.64 -6.24 13.12
CA ASN A 143 1.58 -7.14 12.60
C ASN A 143 1.98 -7.83 11.29
N PHE A 144 2.78 -7.16 10.45
CA PHE A 144 3.15 -7.65 9.11
C PHE A 144 4.66 -7.82 8.96
N LYS A 145 5.38 -7.97 10.08
CA LYS A 145 6.86 -8.04 10.09
C LYS A 145 7.46 -9.17 9.25
N PHE A 146 6.68 -10.21 8.94
CA PHE A 146 7.14 -11.39 8.20
C PHE A 146 6.89 -11.30 6.68
N ILE A 147 5.92 -10.49 6.22
CA ILE A 147 5.45 -10.51 4.81
C ILE A 147 6.59 -10.18 3.84
N LEU A 148 7.17 -8.98 3.94
CA LEU A 148 8.28 -8.58 3.06
C LEU A 148 9.50 -9.50 3.17
N PRO A 149 9.96 -9.87 4.38
CA PRO A 149 11.07 -10.82 4.51
C PRO A 149 10.81 -12.16 3.83
N GLU A 150 9.63 -12.75 3.95
CA GLU A 150 9.29 -14.01 3.28
C GLU A 150 9.28 -13.86 1.76
N MET A 151 8.66 -12.78 1.24
CA MET A 151 8.63 -12.50 -0.20
C MET A 151 10.03 -12.37 -0.80
N LEU A 152 10.96 -11.71 -0.11
CA LEU A 152 12.33 -11.52 -0.60
C LEU A 152 13.21 -12.76 -0.40
N LYS A 153 13.07 -13.48 0.71
CA LYS A 153 13.80 -14.73 0.94
C LYS A 153 13.49 -15.80 -0.11
N ASP A 154 12.23 -15.84 -0.57
CA ASP A 154 11.80 -16.79 -1.61
C ASP A 154 12.47 -16.54 -2.98
N LEU A 155 13.03 -15.35 -3.20
CA LEU A 155 13.76 -15.01 -4.42
C LEU A 155 15.24 -15.40 -4.38
N ILE A 156 15.81 -15.68 -3.20
CA ILE A 156 17.23 -16.00 -3.03
C ILE A 156 17.52 -17.37 -3.68
N ASP A 157 18.45 -17.38 -4.65
CA ASP A 157 18.94 -18.59 -5.35
C ASP A 157 17.84 -19.50 -5.90
N ASN A 158 16.65 -18.93 -6.12
CA ASN A 158 15.48 -19.67 -6.55
C ASN A 158 15.71 -20.29 -7.96
N LYS A 159 15.45 -21.60 -8.05
CA LYS A 159 15.69 -22.40 -9.28
C LYS A 159 14.81 -22.00 -10.45
N TYR A 160 13.67 -21.35 -10.21
CA TYR A 160 12.78 -20.85 -11.25
C TYR A 160 13.48 -19.85 -12.19
N PHE A 161 14.36 -19.02 -11.65
CA PHE A 161 14.97 -17.96 -12.44
C PHE A 161 16.19 -18.45 -13.23
N LYS A 162 16.32 -17.98 -14.49
CA LYS A 162 17.53 -18.18 -15.30
C LYS A 162 18.72 -17.41 -14.70
N ASN A 163 19.95 -17.86 -15.00
CA ASN A 163 21.17 -17.32 -14.39
C ASN A 163 21.30 -15.78 -14.53
N LYS A 164 20.93 -15.21 -15.70
CA LYS A 164 20.95 -13.75 -15.88
C LYS A 164 20.06 -13.01 -14.89
N TYR A 165 18.86 -13.54 -14.62
CA TYR A 165 17.93 -12.96 -13.64
C TYR A 165 18.40 -13.16 -12.21
N LYS A 166 18.99 -14.32 -11.88
CA LYS A 166 19.57 -14.57 -10.55
C LYS A 166 20.61 -13.54 -10.18
N LYS A 167 21.53 -13.21 -11.10
CA LYS A 167 22.54 -12.16 -10.89
C LYS A 167 21.90 -10.81 -10.58
N ASN A 168 20.92 -10.40 -11.38
CA ASN A 168 20.25 -9.12 -11.20
C ASN A 168 19.37 -9.08 -9.94
N ILE A 169 18.66 -10.19 -9.63
CA ILE A 169 17.91 -10.35 -8.37
C ILE A 169 18.86 -10.20 -7.19
N LYS A 170 20.03 -10.82 -7.23
CA LYS A 170 21.02 -10.70 -6.16
C LYS A 170 21.43 -9.24 -5.93
N LEU A 171 21.74 -8.48 -6.98
CA LEU A 171 22.11 -7.05 -6.87
C LEU A 171 20.97 -6.23 -6.25
N ILE A 172 19.72 -6.54 -6.61
CA ILE A 172 18.53 -5.91 -6.05
C ILE A 172 18.40 -6.25 -4.56
N LEU A 173 18.49 -7.54 -4.19
CA LEU A 173 18.35 -7.99 -2.82
C LEU A 173 19.49 -7.47 -1.92
N ASP A 174 20.71 -7.37 -2.43
CA ASP A 174 21.88 -6.80 -1.75
C ASP A 174 21.70 -5.29 -1.46
N SER A 175 20.73 -4.63 -2.11
CA SER A 175 20.38 -3.22 -1.93
C SER A 175 19.19 -3.00 -0.98
N ILE A 176 18.79 -4.04 -0.22
CA ILE A 176 17.64 -4.01 0.67
C ILE A 176 17.99 -4.54 2.06
N ILE A 177 17.58 -3.81 3.10
CA ILE A 177 17.50 -4.32 4.48
C ILE A 177 16.08 -4.15 4.99
N ILE A 178 15.53 -5.20 5.62
CA ILE A 178 14.24 -5.11 6.33
C ILE A 178 14.49 -5.31 7.81
N LEU A 179 13.90 -4.44 8.61
CA LEU A 179 14.06 -4.47 10.06
C LEU A 179 12.77 -4.11 10.79
N TYR A 180 12.72 -4.54 12.04
CA TYR A 180 11.72 -4.10 13.02
C TYR A 180 12.42 -3.28 14.11
N VAL A 181 11.82 -2.14 14.44
CA VAL A 181 12.20 -1.30 15.58
C VAL A 181 10.93 -0.97 16.35
N ASP A 182 10.95 -1.23 17.65
CA ASP A 182 9.84 -0.88 18.52
C ASP A 182 9.60 0.65 18.54
N LYS A 183 8.34 1.06 18.68
CA LYS A 183 7.98 2.47 18.71
C LYS A 183 8.57 3.24 19.90
N LYS A 184 8.91 2.52 20.98
CA LYS A 184 9.56 3.10 22.18
C LYS A 184 11.08 3.17 22.07
N ASP A 185 11.69 2.49 21.11
CA ASP A 185 13.14 2.46 20.87
C ASP A 185 13.59 3.72 20.13
N LYS A 186 13.62 4.85 20.84
CA LYS A 186 13.94 6.17 20.28
C LYS A 186 15.37 6.22 19.71
N GLU A 187 16.34 5.64 20.41
CA GLU A 187 17.74 5.65 19.99
C GLU A 187 17.94 5.06 18.59
N ASN A 188 17.40 3.88 18.34
CA ASN A 188 17.51 3.25 17.03
C ASN A 188 16.67 3.97 15.95
N GLN A 189 15.53 4.55 16.30
CA GLN A 189 14.76 5.36 15.36
C GLN A 189 15.49 6.64 14.96
N GLU A 190 16.12 7.34 15.91
CA GLU A 190 16.95 8.51 15.63
C GLU A 190 18.18 8.16 14.80
N PHE A 191 18.88 7.06 15.13
CA PHE A 191 20.01 6.57 14.36
C PHE A 191 19.64 6.34 12.89
N LEU A 192 18.55 5.62 12.63
CA LEU A 192 18.05 5.38 11.28
C LEU A 192 17.71 6.69 10.56
N SER A 193 17.00 7.58 11.23
CA SER A 193 16.55 8.85 10.67
C SER A 193 17.70 9.79 10.33
N LYS A 194 18.71 9.92 11.21
CA LYS A 194 19.90 10.74 11.00
C LYS A 194 20.74 10.30 9.80
N ASN A 195 20.67 9.01 9.43
CA ASN A 195 21.50 8.45 8.37
C ASN A 195 20.77 8.28 7.03
N ALA A 196 19.45 8.52 6.97
CA ALA A 196 18.67 8.42 5.75
C ALA A 196 18.87 9.64 4.82
N ASP A 197 18.88 9.39 3.51
CA ASP A 197 18.87 10.42 2.48
C ASP A 197 17.44 10.74 2.02
N ILE A 198 16.54 9.77 2.16
CA ILE A 198 15.08 9.90 1.94
C ILE A 198 14.37 9.22 3.11
N ARG A 199 13.36 9.87 3.68
CA ARG A 199 12.45 9.25 4.64
C ARG A 199 11.07 9.14 4.00
N ILE A 200 10.55 7.92 3.90
CA ILE A 200 9.23 7.61 3.35
C ILE A 200 8.35 7.14 4.49
N ALA A 201 7.39 7.98 4.89
CA ALA A 201 6.53 7.71 6.04
C ALA A 201 5.08 7.44 5.61
N TRP A 202 4.57 6.26 5.96
CA TRP A 202 3.20 5.83 5.78
C TRP A 202 2.51 5.69 7.12
N GLY A 203 1.34 6.29 7.31
CA GLY A 203 0.60 6.12 8.56
C GLY A 203 -0.43 7.18 8.86
N GLY A 204 -1.03 7.07 10.05
CA GLY A 204 -1.89 8.09 10.60
C GLY A 204 -1.12 9.32 11.08
N ILE A 205 -1.84 10.36 11.48
CA ILE A 205 -1.29 11.67 11.88
C ILE A 205 -0.20 11.51 12.96
N GLU A 206 -0.47 10.75 14.01
CA GLU A 206 0.48 10.55 15.12
C GLU A 206 1.76 9.84 14.67
N GLY A 207 1.64 8.77 13.88
CA GLY A 207 2.77 8.01 13.37
C GLY A 207 3.67 8.87 12.49
N ILE A 208 3.10 9.62 11.56
CA ILE A 208 3.83 10.52 10.68
C ILE A 208 4.48 11.66 11.47
N SER A 209 3.74 12.30 12.38
CA SER A 209 4.27 13.36 13.23
C SER A 209 5.47 12.87 14.06
N SER A 210 5.40 11.63 14.56
CA SER A 210 6.51 11.03 15.31
C SER A 210 7.76 10.88 14.45
N VAL A 211 7.62 10.46 13.18
CA VAL A 211 8.75 10.34 12.24
C VAL A 211 9.30 11.71 11.86
N LEU A 212 8.47 12.69 11.60
CA LEU A 212 8.89 14.03 11.18
C LEU A 212 9.67 14.77 12.29
N ARG A 213 9.39 14.48 13.56
CA ARG A 213 10.12 15.03 14.72
C ARG A 213 11.51 14.40 14.93
N LEU A 214 11.79 13.25 14.30
CA LEU A 214 13.11 12.62 14.41
C LEU A 214 14.18 13.49 13.72
N PRO A 215 15.40 13.57 14.27
CA PRO A 215 16.49 14.30 13.65
C PRO A 215 16.85 13.71 12.28
N ARG A 216 17.28 14.57 11.35
CA ARG A 216 17.61 14.18 9.97
C ARG A 216 18.81 14.95 9.43
N LYS A 217 19.41 14.44 8.33
CA LYS A 217 20.40 15.19 7.55
C LYS A 217 19.75 16.45 6.94
N ILE A 218 20.53 17.50 6.75
CA ILE A 218 20.09 18.76 6.10
C ILE A 218 19.49 18.48 4.71
N ASN A 219 20.12 17.63 3.92
CA ASN A 219 19.70 17.29 2.55
C ASN A 219 18.70 16.13 2.47
N CYS A 220 18.26 15.58 3.61
CA CYS A 220 17.26 14.51 3.63
C CYS A 220 15.90 15.02 3.13
N ARG A 221 15.23 14.21 2.31
CA ARG A 221 13.86 14.49 1.83
C ARG A 221 12.83 13.62 2.52
N ASP A 222 11.74 14.25 2.96
CA ASP A 222 10.58 13.56 3.49
C ASP A 222 9.54 13.38 2.39
N ILE A 223 9.05 12.14 2.25
CA ILE A 223 7.89 11.76 1.42
C ILE A 223 6.85 11.18 2.37
N VAL A 224 5.72 11.85 2.49
CA VAL A 224 4.72 11.55 3.51
C VAL A 224 3.42 11.10 2.85
N PHE A 225 2.94 9.92 3.26
CA PHE A 225 1.66 9.37 2.88
C PHE A 225 0.76 9.30 4.12
N GLY A 226 0.06 10.41 4.37
CA GLY A 226 -0.82 10.60 5.52
C GLY A 226 -2.20 9.96 5.35
N PRO A 227 -3.03 10.05 6.39
CA PRO A 227 -4.40 9.56 6.33
C PRO A 227 -5.19 10.35 5.28
N LYS A 228 -6.07 9.64 4.59
CA LYS A 228 -7.02 10.21 3.62
C LYS A 228 -8.39 9.60 3.87
N VAL A 229 -9.42 10.38 3.65
CA VAL A 229 -10.81 9.91 3.63
C VAL A 229 -11.24 9.87 2.18
N SER A 230 -11.69 8.72 1.72
CA SER A 230 -12.25 8.53 0.39
C SER A 230 -13.77 8.53 0.45
N LEU A 231 -14.38 9.09 -0.58
CA LEU A 231 -15.81 9.08 -0.80
C LEU A 231 -16.11 8.67 -2.24
N ALA A 232 -17.29 8.12 -2.47
CA ALA A 232 -17.80 7.82 -3.79
C ALA A 232 -19.00 8.71 -4.09
N PHE A 233 -19.11 9.18 -5.32
CA PHE A 233 -20.23 9.97 -5.80
C PHE A 233 -20.90 9.28 -6.98
N VAL A 234 -22.22 9.14 -6.93
CA VAL A 234 -23.04 8.50 -7.97
C VAL A 234 -24.04 9.52 -8.52
N LYS A 235 -23.93 9.79 -9.81
CA LYS A 235 -24.88 10.64 -10.51
C LYS A 235 -26.20 9.87 -10.74
N LYS A 236 -27.32 10.58 -10.71
CA LYS A 236 -28.65 10.00 -10.95
C LYS A 236 -28.76 9.28 -12.30
N GLU A 237 -28.12 9.83 -13.34
CA GLU A 237 -28.10 9.25 -14.68
C GLU A 237 -27.38 7.89 -14.76
N SER A 238 -26.60 7.53 -13.76
CA SER A 238 -25.88 6.24 -13.68
C SER A 238 -26.73 5.11 -13.11
N LEU A 239 -27.96 5.40 -12.66
CA LEU A 239 -28.87 4.45 -12.01
C LEU A 239 -30.24 4.43 -12.70
N LYS A 240 -30.29 3.93 -13.93
CA LYS A 240 -31.52 3.93 -14.75
C LYS A 240 -32.33 2.64 -14.59
N ASN A 241 -31.68 1.51 -14.37
CA ASN A 241 -32.29 0.18 -14.37
C ASN A 241 -31.63 -0.75 -13.36
N GLN A 242 -32.20 -1.97 -13.20
CA GLN A 242 -31.71 -2.98 -12.27
C GLN A 242 -30.28 -3.46 -12.58
N LEU A 243 -29.87 -3.46 -13.85
CA LEU A 243 -28.49 -3.82 -14.22
C LEU A 243 -27.48 -2.79 -13.73
N ASP A 244 -27.80 -1.51 -13.88
CA ASP A 244 -26.94 -0.41 -13.37
C ASP A 244 -26.79 -0.51 -11.85
N LEU A 245 -27.88 -0.80 -11.12
CA LEU A 245 -27.87 -0.99 -9.68
C LEU A 245 -27.01 -2.20 -9.27
N ALA A 246 -27.09 -3.29 -10.00
CA ALA A 246 -26.28 -4.47 -9.75
C ALA A 246 -24.78 -4.19 -10.00
N ILE A 247 -24.45 -3.50 -11.08
CA ILE A 247 -23.07 -3.09 -11.42
C ILE A 247 -22.53 -2.16 -10.34
N LEU A 248 -23.26 -1.11 -9.97
CA LEU A 248 -22.85 -0.17 -8.90
C LEU A 248 -22.57 -0.92 -7.60
N SER A 249 -23.49 -1.78 -7.17
CA SER A 249 -23.36 -2.52 -5.92
C SER A 249 -22.11 -3.40 -5.90
N LYS A 250 -21.78 -4.03 -7.03
CA LYS A 250 -20.56 -4.80 -7.19
C LYS A 250 -19.31 -3.92 -7.11
N LEU A 251 -19.25 -2.80 -7.85
CA LEU A 251 -18.12 -1.89 -7.86
C LEU A 251 -17.85 -1.28 -6.48
N ILE A 252 -18.89 -0.83 -5.78
CA ILE A 252 -18.76 -0.31 -4.41
C ILE A 252 -18.19 -1.38 -3.47
N CYS A 253 -18.64 -2.63 -3.59
CA CYS A 253 -18.09 -3.71 -2.79
C CYS A 253 -16.64 -4.05 -3.18
N ASP A 254 -16.28 -3.94 -4.45
CA ASP A 254 -14.89 -4.14 -4.91
C ASP A 254 -13.93 -3.10 -4.31
N ASP A 255 -14.41 -1.88 -4.05
CA ASP A 255 -13.62 -0.81 -3.44
C ASP A 255 -13.59 -0.89 -1.90
N ILE A 256 -14.65 -1.40 -1.25
CA ILE A 256 -14.80 -1.41 0.21
C ILE A 256 -14.20 -2.66 0.85
N VAL A 257 -14.45 -3.83 0.26
CA VAL A 257 -14.12 -5.12 0.90
C VAL A 257 -12.63 -5.36 1.08
N PRO A 258 -11.73 -5.00 0.12
CA PRO A 258 -10.31 -5.23 0.26
C PRO A 258 -9.75 -4.62 1.54
N PHE A 259 -8.88 -5.39 2.21
CA PHE A 259 -8.21 -5.01 3.47
C PHE A 259 -9.20 -4.61 4.58
N ASN A 260 -10.43 -5.13 4.57
CA ASN A 260 -11.50 -4.74 5.49
C ASN A 260 -11.71 -3.21 5.55
N GLN A 261 -11.71 -2.56 4.38
CA GLN A 261 -11.87 -1.10 4.25
C GLN A 261 -10.73 -0.25 4.86
N MET A 262 -9.57 -0.87 5.16
CA MET A 262 -8.42 -0.13 5.71
C MET A 262 -7.58 0.57 4.64
N GLY A 263 -7.89 0.38 3.36
CA GLY A 263 -7.23 1.08 2.26
C GLY A 263 -7.59 2.57 2.24
N CYS A 264 -6.61 3.44 2.02
CA CYS A 264 -6.86 4.89 1.91
C CYS A 264 -7.75 5.29 0.73
N ASN A 265 -7.94 4.39 -0.25
CA ASN A 265 -8.84 4.54 -1.40
C ASN A 265 -10.21 3.88 -1.19
N SER A 266 -10.43 3.18 -0.09
CA SER A 266 -11.74 2.59 0.20
C SER A 266 -12.73 3.69 0.62
N PRO A 267 -13.86 3.86 -0.07
CA PRO A 267 -14.84 4.88 0.29
C PRO A 267 -15.55 4.54 1.61
N HIS A 268 -15.74 5.55 2.45
CA HIS A 268 -16.51 5.46 3.69
C HIS A 268 -17.87 6.14 3.54
N ASN A 269 -17.99 7.07 2.61
CA ASN A 269 -19.22 7.77 2.29
C ASN A 269 -19.57 7.54 0.82
N LEU A 270 -20.82 7.14 0.57
CA LEU A 270 -21.41 7.03 -0.75
C LEU A 270 -22.48 8.09 -0.91
N ILE A 271 -22.21 9.07 -1.73
CA ILE A 271 -23.11 10.19 -1.99
C ILE A 271 -23.88 9.89 -3.27
N ILE A 272 -25.20 9.89 -3.21
CA ILE A 272 -26.07 9.60 -4.34
C ILE A 272 -26.88 10.86 -4.66
N GLU A 273 -26.81 11.28 -5.91
CA GLU A 273 -27.57 12.43 -6.40
C GLU A 273 -29.08 12.12 -6.40
N ASN A 274 -29.88 13.07 -5.91
CA ASN A 274 -31.33 12.96 -5.87
C ASN A 274 -31.93 12.82 -7.28
N GLY A 275 -33.04 12.03 -7.38
CA GLY A 275 -33.74 11.83 -8.64
C GLY A 275 -33.26 10.62 -9.46
N SER A 276 -32.53 9.69 -8.83
CA SER A 276 -32.30 8.36 -9.40
C SER A 276 -33.60 7.53 -9.40
N ASN A 277 -33.70 6.51 -10.25
CA ASN A 277 -34.85 5.61 -10.30
C ASN A 277 -34.96 4.66 -9.10
N PHE A 278 -34.02 4.75 -8.14
CA PHE A 278 -33.97 3.90 -6.94
C PHE A 278 -33.88 4.77 -5.68
N SER A 279 -34.61 4.36 -4.67
CA SER A 279 -34.48 4.95 -3.32
C SER A 279 -33.16 4.54 -2.69
N LEU A 280 -32.67 5.32 -1.71
CA LEU A 280 -31.48 4.99 -0.94
C LEU A 280 -31.59 3.62 -0.25
N ASN A 281 -32.80 3.23 0.15
CA ASN A 281 -33.02 1.92 0.78
C ASN A 281 -32.85 0.77 -0.22
N GLU A 282 -33.34 0.88 -1.45
CA GLU A 282 -33.13 -0.13 -2.48
C GLU A 282 -31.66 -0.27 -2.84
N ILE A 283 -30.94 0.83 -2.97
CA ILE A 283 -29.49 0.85 -3.21
C ILE A 283 -28.73 0.19 -2.04
N ALA A 284 -29.06 0.53 -0.82
CA ALA A 284 -28.44 -0.06 0.38
C ALA A 284 -28.72 -1.56 0.47
N VAL A 285 -29.95 -2.01 0.16
CA VAL A 285 -30.30 -3.45 0.11
C VAL A 285 -29.49 -4.18 -0.96
N ALA A 286 -29.31 -3.60 -2.15
CA ALA A 286 -28.52 -4.18 -3.22
C ALA A 286 -27.03 -4.32 -2.83
N ILE A 287 -26.43 -3.27 -2.23
CA ILE A 287 -25.06 -3.31 -1.71
C ILE A 287 -24.93 -4.35 -0.57
N GLY A 288 -25.90 -4.40 0.34
CA GLY A 288 -25.92 -5.38 1.43
C GLY A 288 -25.98 -6.84 0.93
N LYS A 289 -26.71 -7.11 -0.18
CA LYS A 289 -26.70 -8.42 -0.85
C LYS A 289 -25.31 -8.77 -1.39
N GLU A 290 -24.59 -7.80 -1.96
CA GLU A 290 -23.22 -8.01 -2.44
C GLU A 290 -22.23 -8.21 -1.29
N PHE A 291 -22.34 -7.46 -0.19
CA PHE A 291 -21.54 -7.68 1.00
C PHE A 291 -21.67 -9.09 1.58
N LYS A 292 -22.90 -9.66 1.58
CA LYS A 292 -23.14 -11.04 2.05
C LYS A 292 -22.38 -12.09 1.25
N LYS A 293 -22.13 -11.87 -0.03
CA LYS A 293 -21.38 -12.79 -0.90
C LYS A 293 -19.88 -12.81 -0.58
N ARG A 294 -19.38 -11.83 0.15
CA ARG A 294 -17.95 -11.60 0.38
C ARG A 294 -17.60 -11.75 1.85
N LYS A 295 -16.73 -12.71 2.16
CA LYS A 295 -16.27 -12.96 3.54
C LYS A 295 -15.31 -11.88 3.99
N LEU A 296 -15.35 -11.54 5.30
CA LEU A 296 -14.30 -10.77 5.95
C LEU A 296 -12.99 -11.54 5.95
N ASN A 297 -11.90 -10.85 5.65
CA ASN A 297 -10.58 -11.42 5.81
C ASN A 297 -10.13 -11.30 7.28
N ARG A 298 -10.19 -12.40 8.03
CA ARG A 298 -9.82 -12.45 9.45
C ARG A 298 -8.35 -12.18 9.74
N LYS A 299 -7.50 -12.12 8.72
CA LYS A 299 -6.06 -11.80 8.89
C LYS A 299 -5.82 -10.31 9.11
N PHE A 300 -6.77 -9.45 8.73
CA PHE A 300 -6.76 -8.05 9.09
C PHE A 300 -7.39 -7.92 10.48
N ILE A 301 -6.62 -7.40 11.41
CA ILE A 301 -6.97 -7.31 12.83
C ILE A 301 -8.24 -6.48 12.99
N ASN A 302 -9.23 -7.03 13.68
CA ASN A 302 -10.35 -6.26 14.20
C ASN A 302 -9.84 -5.49 15.44
N ASP A 303 -9.56 -4.22 15.28
CA ASP A 303 -9.29 -3.33 16.41
C ASP A 303 -10.54 -3.25 17.28
N PRO A 304 -10.48 -3.55 18.60
CA PRO A 304 -11.61 -3.41 19.49
C PRO A 304 -12.25 -2.03 19.47
N LEU A 305 -11.45 -0.97 19.26
CA LEU A 305 -11.95 0.39 19.16
C LEU A 305 -12.81 0.59 17.90
N ILE A 306 -12.45 -0.02 16.78
CA ILE A 306 -13.27 0.00 15.55
C ILE A 306 -14.63 -0.65 15.83
N ASN A 307 -14.65 -1.81 16.45
CA ASN A 307 -15.88 -2.51 16.81
C ASN A 307 -16.75 -1.67 17.76
N PHE A 308 -16.16 -1.06 18.76
CA PHE A 308 -16.85 -0.16 19.68
C PHE A 308 -17.48 1.03 18.96
N ASN A 309 -16.74 1.71 18.08
CA ASN A 309 -17.23 2.84 17.32
C ASN A 309 -18.39 2.45 16.38
N ILE A 310 -18.32 1.28 15.74
CA ILE A 310 -19.40 0.75 14.93
C ILE A 310 -20.66 0.52 15.78
N LEU A 311 -20.52 -0.13 16.94
CA LEU A 311 -21.65 -0.39 17.85
C LEU A 311 -22.27 0.90 18.37
N ALA A 312 -21.47 1.87 18.79
CA ALA A 312 -21.94 3.19 19.24
C ALA A 312 -22.72 3.91 18.12
N LYS A 313 -22.20 3.88 16.89
CA LYS A 313 -22.89 4.50 15.75
C LYS A 313 -24.20 3.78 15.41
N LYS A 314 -24.22 2.45 15.47
CA LYS A 314 -25.47 1.66 15.28
C LYS A 314 -26.52 2.06 16.29
N PHE A 315 -26.15 2.17 17.56
CA PHE A 315 -27.06 2.56 18.63
C PHE A 315 -27.68 3.93 18.38
N ILE A 316 -26.86 4.93 17.98
CA ILE A 316 -27.34 6.26 17.61
C ILE A 316 -28.37 6.18 16.47
N TYR A 317 -28.10 5.38 15.42
CA TYR A 317 -29.01 5.25 14.28
C TYR A 317 -30.29 4.48 14.61
N GLN A 318 -30.27 3.59 15.60
CA GLN A 318 -31.48 2.88 16.06
C GLN A 318 -32.39 3.74 16.92
N ILE A 319 -31.84 4.68 17.70
CA ILE A 319 -32.61 5.59 18.53
C ILE A 319 -33.22 6.72 17.71
N ASP A 320 -32.46 7.25 16.75
CA ASP A 320 -32.88 8.38 15.90
C ASP A 320 -33.82 7.89 14.79
N LYS A 321 -35.12 8.07 15.00
CA LYS A 321 -36.17 7.64 14.05
C LYS A 321 -36.06 8.27 12.64
N SER A 322 -35.32 9.37 12.49
CA SER A 322 -35.07 10.02 11.21
C SER A 322 -34.00 9.30 10.38
N LYS A 323 -33.25 8.35 10.99
CA LYS A 323 -32.13 7.63 10.38
C LYS A 323 -32.49 6.17 10.15
N LYS A 324 -31.88 5.59 9.13
CA LYS A 324 -32.04 4.17 8.80
C LYS A 324 -30.69 3.47 8.79
N ILE A 325 -30.66 2.22 9.19
CA ILE A 325 -29.48 1.37 9.14
C ILE A 325 -29.84 -0.03 8.64
N LEU A 326 -29.01 -0.54 7.73
CA LEU A 326 -28.99 -1.95 7.35
C LEU A 326 -27.69 -2.58 7.82
N PHE A 327 -27.76 -3.77 8.36
CA PHE A 327 -26.57 -4.48 8.86
C PHE A 327 -26.75 -6.00 8.77
N SER A 328 -25.63 -6.71 8.82
CA SER A 328 -25.67 -8.17 8.93
C SER A 328 -25.92 -8.60 10.38
N THR A 329 -26.56 -9.75 10.55
CA THR A 329 -26.74 -10.38 11.87
C THR A 329 -25.42 -10.76 12.54
N SER A 330 -24.39 -11.07 11.73
CA SER A 330 -23.02 -11.37 12.18
C SER A 330 -22.13 -10.13 12.40
N ASN A 331 -22.67 -8.93 12.23
CA ASN A 331 -21.94 -7.65 12.28
C ASN A 331 -20.77 -7.52 11.24
N ASP A 332 -20.81 -8.29 10.16
CA ASP A 332 -19.76 -8.27 9.15
C ASP A 332 -19.79 -7.03 8.25
N TRP A 333 -20.92 -6.33 8.18
CA TRP A 333 -21.08 -5.08 7.43
C TRP A 333 -22.22 -4.23 7.96
N ASN A 334 -22.15 -2.91 7.73
CA ASN A 334 -23.14 -1.93 8.15
C ASN A 334 -23.33 -0.87 7.06
N ILE A 335 -24.56 -0.46 6.79
CA ILE A 335 -24.89 0.64 5.88
C ILE A 335 -25.79 1.62 6.63
N PHE A 336 -25.27 2.81 6.82
CA PHE A 336 -25.93 3.92 7.51
C PHE A 336 -26.56 4.85 6.49
N ILE A 337 -27.88 4.98 6.49
CA ILE A 337 -28.63 5.73 5.48
C ILE A 337 -29.04 7.09 6.06
N ASN A 338 -28.65 8.16 5.40
CA ASN A 338 -29.02 9.53 5.75
C ASN A 338 -29.70 10.19 4.55
N GLU A 339 -30.93 10.65 4.71
CA GLU A 339 -31.61 11.53 3.77
C GLU A 339 -31.46 12.96 4.28
N ALA A 340 -30.64 13.77 3.64
CA ALA A 340 -30.35 15.11 4.11
C ALA A 340 -30.31 16.11 2.95
N SER A 341 -30.78 17.35 3.20
CA SER A 341 -30.69 18.45 2.26
C SER A 341 -29.25 18.97 2.07
N LYS A 342 -28.38 18.70 3.05
CA LYS A 342 -26.96 19.06 3.00
C LYS A 342 -26.11 17.81 3.20
N ILE A 343 -25.10 17.66 2.33
CA ILE A 343 -24.13 16.56 2.44
C ILE A 343 -23.31 16.75 3.71
N LYS A 344 -23.29 15.72 4.56
CA LYS A 344 -22.41 15.60 5.72
C LYS A 344 -21.50 14.42 5.49
N ILE A 345 -20.20 14.68 5.47
CA ILE A 345 -19.19 13.61 5.42
C ILE A 345 -19.01 13.07 6.83
N GLU A 346 -19.25 11.78 7.00
CA GLU A 346 -19.04 11.08 8.27
C GLU A 346 -17.62 10.52 8.36
N ASP A 347 -17.10 10.46 9.58
CA ASP A 347 -15.76 9.91 9.84
C ASP A 347 -15.68 8.41 9.53
N PRO A 348 -14.53 7.91 9.07
CA PRO A 348 -14.32 6.50 8.77
C PRO A 348 -14.58 5.59 9.97
N LEU A 349 -15.42 4.57 9.79
CA LEU A 349 -15.64 3.52 10.79
C LEU A 349 -14.87 2.22 10.47
N PHE A 350 -14.41 2.04 9.23
CA PHE A 350 -13.77 0.81 8.74
C PHE A 350 -14.69 -0.43 8.81
N GLY A 351 -14.15 -1.63 8.57
CA GLY A 351 -14.85 -2.89 8.76
C GLY A 351 -16.13 -3.04 7.93
N LYS A 352 -16.11 -2.64 6.65
CA LYS A 352 -17.29 -2.62 5.75
C LYS A 352 -18.45 -1.77 6.29
N SER A 353 -18.14 -0.59 6.80
CA SER A 353 -19.14 0.39 7.24
C SER A 353 -19.25 1.51 6.22
N LEU A 354 -20.45 1.74 5.66
CA LEU A 354 -20.74 2.71 4.61
C LEU A 354 -21.81 3.70 5.09
N PHE A 355 -21.58 5.00 4.83
CA PHE A 355 -22.53 6.07 5.04
C PHE A 355 -23.11 6.57 3.75
#